data_c26fa4933604f52e71a140eb637d277e
#
_entry.id   c26fa4933604f52e71a140eb637d277e
#
_cell.length_a   1.000
_cell.length_b   1.000
_cell.length_c   1.000
_cell.angle_alpha   90.00
_cell.angle_beta   90.00
_cell.angle_gamma   90.00
#
_symmetry.space_group_name_H-M   'P 1'
#
loop_
_entity.id
_entity.type
_entity.pdbx_description
1 polymer ?
#
loop_
_entity_poly.entity_id
_entity_poly.type
_entity_poly.pdbx_seq_one_letter_code
_entity_poly.pdbx_strand_id
1 'polypeptide(L)'
;AFSMIVSGCLNVRKAAKAIDRNIFLLIGAALAMGSSLQATGGASYIATVMIDLLDGASTTVILSAFFLLIAFLTNILSNNATAVLFTPIAVNVARELGVDPFVFVTAVIFAANCSFATPMGYQTNLLVLAPGNYKFADFLKVGVPLILLLWISYTLFAPWYYGI
;
A
#
# COMPACT_ATOMS: atom_id res chain seq x y z
N ALA A 1 15.60 -10.64 -17.53
CA ALA A 1 15.78 -12.01 -17.01
C ALA A 1 15.84 -13.05 -18.14
N PHE A 2 14.83 -13.15 -19.00
CA PHE A 2 14.77 -14.13 -20.10
C PHE A 2 16.00 -14.03 -21.04
N SER A 3 16.35 -12.84 -21.48
CA SER A 3 17.52 -12.59 -22.34
C SER A 3 18.84 -13.08 -21.72
N MET A 4 19.00 -12.96 -20.41
CA MET A 4 20.20 -13.41 -19.68
C MET A 4 20.27 -14.94 -19.57
N ILE A 5 19.11 -15.63 -19.57
CA ILE A 5 19.07 -17.08 -19.59
C ILE A 5 19.40 -17.59 -21.00
N VAL A 6 18.81 -16.98 -22.04
CA VAL A 6 19.02 -17.36 -23.43
C VAL A 6 20.46 -17.11 -23.87
N SER A 7 21.09 -16.01 -23.41
CA SER A 7 22.51 -15.68 -23.69
C SER A 7 23.51 -16.52 -22.89
N GLY A 8 23.05 -17.42 -22.02
CA GLY A 8 23.92 -18.27 -21.18
C GLY A 8 24.58 -17.55 -20.01
N CYS A 9 24.32 -16.24 -19.81
CA CYS A 9 24.86 -15.49 -18.68
C CYS A 9 24.32 -15.94 -17.33
N LEU A 10 23.08 -16.49 -17.33
CA LEU A 10 22.42 -16.96 -16.10
C LEU A 10 21.86 -18.38 -16.32
N ASN A 11 22.24 -19.31 -15.43
CA ASN A 11 21.69 -20.66 -15.46
C ASN A 11 20.25 -20.65 -14.89
N VAL A 12 19.33 -21.40 -15.50
CA VAL A 12 17.92 -21.54 -15.08
C VAL A 12 17.79 -21.88 -13.60
N ARG A 13 18.66 -22.74 -13.05
CA ARG A 13 18.66 -23.09 -11.62
C ARG A 13 19.00 -21.89 -10.72
N LYS A 14 19.93 -21.03 -11.14
CA LYS A 14 20.27 -19.80 -10.41
C LYS A 14 19.15 -18.78 -10.51
N ALA A 15 18.53 -18.64 -11.69
CA ALA A 15 17.37 -17.77 -11.87
C ALA A 15 16.19 -18.21 -11.00
N ALA A 16 15.89 -19.51 -10.93
CA ALA A 16 14.82 -20.05 -10.08
C ALA A 16 15.10 -19.85 -8.57
N LYS A 17 16.36 -19.96 -8.14
CA LYS A 17 16.76 -19.69 -6.74
C LYS A 17 16.71 -18.20 -6.38
N ALA A 18 16.80 -17.31 -7.35
CA ALA A 18 16.69 -15.87 -7.14
C ALA A 18 15.24 -15.40 -6.93
N ILE A 19 14.26 -16.25 -7.26
CA ILE A 19 12.85 -15.98 -6.92
C ILE A 19 12.69 -16.23 -5.41
N ASP A 20 12.38 -15.15 -4.70
CA ASP A 20 12.09 -15.25 -3.27
C ASP A 20 10.73 -15.94 -3.08
N ARG A 21 10.78 -17.17 -2.55
CA ARG A 21 9.57 -17.97 -2.28
C ARG A 21 8.63 -17.28 -1.29
N ASN A 22 9.18 -16.52 -0.35
CA ASN A 22 8.37 -15.82 0.66
C ASN A 22 7.57 -14.72 0.00
N ILE A 23 8.15 -13.98 -0.96
CA ILE A 23 7.42 -12.95 -1.73
C ILE A 23 6.32 -13.60 -2.56
N PHE A 24 6.60 -14.72 -3.25
CA PHE A 24 5.61 -15.43 -4.04
C PHE A 24 4.43 -15.93 -3.19
N LEU A 25 4.74 -16.57 -2.05
CA LEU A 25 3.72 -17.05 -1.11
C LEU A 25 2.95 -15.90 -0.46
N LEU A 26 3.63 -14.79 -0.14
CA LEU A 26 2.99 -13.59 0.42
C LEU A 26 1.98 -12.99 -0.57
N ILE A 27 2.35 -12.87 -1.83
CA ILE A 27 1.44 -12.36 -2.88
C ILE A 27 0.24 -13.31 -3.01
N GLY A 28 0.47 -14.63 -3.09
CA GLY A 28 -0.60 -15.62 -3.17
C GLY A 28 -1.54 -15.57 -1.97
N ALA A 29 -1.01 -15.51 -0.76
CA ALA A 29 -1.79 -15.40 0.48
C ALA A 29 -2.57 -14.07 0.55
N ALA A 30 -1.95 -12.95 0.15
CA ALA A 30 -2.60 -11.65 0.13
C ALA A 30 -3.74 -11.60 -0.90
N LEU A 31 -3.55 -12.18 -2.08
CA LEU A 31 -4.61 -12.31 -3.09
C LEU A 31 -5.76 -13.18 -2.58
N ALA A 32 -5.45 -14.33 -1.96
CA ALA A 32 -6.46 -15.22 -1.38
C ALA A 32 -7.24 -14.51 -0.25
N MET A 33 -6.55 -13.77 0.62
CA MET A 33 -7.16 -12.98 1.68
C MET A 33 -8.04 -11.87 1.11
N GLY A 34 -7.57 -11.13 0.10
CA GLY A 34 -8.34 -10.09 -0.58
C GLY A 34 -9.60 -10.66 -1.26
N SER A 35 -9.47 -11.80 -1.94
CA SER A 35 -10.61 -12.50 -2.57
C SER A 35 -11.60 -13.02 -1.53
N SER A 36 -11.12 -13.57 -0.42
CA SER A 36 -11.97 -14.01 0.69
C SER A 36 -12.73 -12.84 1.32
N LEU A 37 -12.04 -11.72 1.57
CA LEU A 37 -12.66 -10.52 2.11
C LEU A 37 -13.75 -9.97 1.17
N GLN A 38 -13.55 -10.06 -0.13
CA GLN A 38 -14.53 -9.65 -1.14
C GLN A 38 -15.70 -10.64 -1.21
N ALA A 39 -15.43 -11.94 -1.22
CA ALA A 39 -16.46 -12.99 -1.29
C ALA A 39 -17.35 -13.05 -0.03
N THR A 40 -16.80 -12.72 1.13
CA THR A 40 -17.55 -12.69 2.41
C THR A 40 -18.27 -11.36 2.66
N GLY A 41 -18.14 -10.36 1.77
CA GLY A 41 -18.67 -9.02 1.99
C GLY A 41 -17.88 -8.19 3.01
N GLY A 42 -16.76 -8.71 3.52
CA GLY A 42 -15.92 -8.01 4.51
C GLY A 42 -15.33 -6.71 3.97
N ALA A 43 -15.00 -6.65 2.68
CA ALA A 43 -14.52 -5.42 2.05
C ALA A 43 -15.61 -4.33 2.03
N SER A 44 -16.84 -4.69 1.69
CA SER A 44 -17.99 -3.77 1.74
C SER A 44 -18.28 -3.33 3.18
N TYR A 45 -18.21 -4.24 4.15
CA TYR A 45 -18.38 -3.90 5.55
C TYR A 45 -17.35 -2.87 6.03
N ILE A 46 -16.08 -3.05 5.72
CA ILE A 46 -15.02 -2.07 6.06
C ILE A 46 -15.30 -0.73 5.37
N ALA A 47 -15.71 -0.75 4.09
CA ALA A 47 -16.08 0.46 3.36
C ALA A 47 -17.25 1.21 4.04
N THR A 48 -18.33 0.49 4.38
CA THR A 48 -19.50 1.07 5.06
C THR A 48 -19.11 1.66 6.42
N VAL A 49 -18.36 0.91 7.23
CA VAL A 49 -17.88 1.42 8.54
C VAL A 49 -17.03 2.68 8.39
N MET A 50 -16.16 2.74 7.38
CA MET A 50 -15.40 3.96 7.11
C MET A 50 -16.29 5.15 6.72
N ILE A 51 -17.30 4.92 5.88
CA ILE A 51 -18.24 5.93 5.45
C ILE A 51 -19.09 6.40 6.63
N ASP A 52 -19.62 5.46 7.42
CA ASP A 52 -20.44 5.74 8.62
C ASP A 52 -19.66 6.55 9.68
N LEU A 53 -18.37 6.21 9.91
CA LEU A 53 -17.50 6.95 10.82
C LEU A 53 -17.22 8.39 10.35
N LEU A 54 -17.33 8.62 9.03
CA LEU A 54 -17.09 9.91 8.39
C LEU A 54 -18.41 10.47 7.80
N ASP A 55 -19.55 10.09 8.40
CA ASP A 55 -20.85 10.51 7.93
C ASP A 55 -20.95 12.03 7.78
N GLY A 56 -21.44 12.47 6.62
CA GLY A 56 -21.50 13.87 6.25
C GLY A 56 -20.17 14.49 5.82
N ALA A 57 -19.07 13.74 5.83
CA ALA A 57 -17.79 14.23 5.30
C ALA A 57 -17.76 14.25 3.78
N SER A 58 -17.02 15.22 3.22
CA SER A 58 -16.80 15.25 1.77
C SER A 58 -15.95 14.06 1.31
N THR A 59 -16.12 13.68 0.02
CA THR A 59 -15.29 12.63 -0.62
C THR A 59 -13.79 12.86 -0.41
N THR A 60 -13.36 14.13 -0.44
CA THR A 60 -11.97 14.53 -0.17
C THR A 60 -11.50 14.14 1.23
N VAL A 61 -12.35 14.32 2.25
CA VAL A 61 -12.02 13.96 3.64
C VAL A 61 -11.92 12.45 3.79
N ILE A 62 -12.84 11.71 3.19
CA ILE A 62 -12.82 10.24 3.20
C ILE A 62 -11.57 9.72 2.48
N LEU A 63 -11.24 10.26 1.32
CA LEU A 63 -10.04 9.92 0.56
C LEU A 63 -8.76 10.20 1.38
N SER A 64 -8.71 11.36 2.05
CA SER A 64 -7.60 11.77 2.90
C SER A 64 -7.41 10.84 4.11
N ALA A 65 -8.50 10.50 4.80
CA ALA A 65 -8.48 9.57 5.92
C ALA A 65 -8.06 8.15 5.47
N PHE A 66 -8.56 7.71 4.32
CA PHE A 66 -8.21 6.44 3.71
C PHE A 66 -6.71 6.35 3.36
N PHE A 67 -6.17 7.42 2.77
CA PHE A 67 -4.74 7.52 2.50
C PHE A 67 -3.92 7.41 3.79
N LEU A 68 -4.28 8.16 4.84
CA LEU A 68 -3.56 8.17 6.10
C LEU A 68 -3.59 6.80 6.80
N LEU A 69 -4.74 6.12 6.79
CA LEU A 69 -4.89 4.77 7.32
C LEU A 69 -3.94 3.79 6.62
N ILE A 70 -3.91 3.81 5.29
CA ILE A 70 -3.05 2.94 4.50
C ILE A 70 -1.57 3.27 4.72
N ALA A 71 -1.22 4.55 4.74
CA ALA A 71 0.14 5.01 5.01
C ALA A 71 0.62 4.62 6.41
N PHE A 72 -0.26 4.55 7.40
CA PHE A 72 0.06 4.02 8.72
C PHE A 72 0.29 2.49 8.67
N LEU A 73 -0.64 1.77 8.06
CA LEU A 73 -0.60 0.29 8.03
C LEU A 73 0.57 -0.27 7.21
N THR A 74 0.99 0.41 6.15
CA THR A 74 2.14 -0.03 5.34
C THR A 74 3.47 0.02 6.10
N ASN A 75 3.54 0.75 7.21
CA ASN A 75 4.71 0.75 8.09
C ASN A 75 4.76 -0.45 9.05
N ILE A 76 3.65 -1.21 9.16
CA ILE A 76 3.53 -2.44 9.95
C ILE A 76 3.48 -3.66 9.02
N LEU A 77 2.71 -3.54 7.94
CA LEU A 77 2.57 -4.54 6.88
C LEU A 77 3.55 -4.23 5.74
N SER A 78 3.82 -5.21 4.88
CA SER A 78 4.59 -4.91 3.67
C SER A 78 3.75 -4.10 2.67
N ASN A 79 4.41 -3.28 1.83
CA ASN A 79 3.76 -2.49 0.78
C ASN A 79 2.86 -3.36 -0.12
N ASN A 80 3.37 -4.53 -0.52
CA ASN A 80 2.64 -5.45 -1.39
C ASN A 80 1.37 -5.99 -0.73
N ALA A 81 1.47 -6.43 0.53
CA ALA A 81 0.32 -6.92 1.29
C ALA A 81 -0.72 -5.81 1.48
N THR A 82 -0.27 -4.62 1.83
CA THR A 82 -1.14 -3.44 2.00
C THR A 82 -1.85 -3.08 0.71
N ALA A 83 -1.13 -2.99 -0.41
CA ALA A 83 -1.71 -2.66 -1.71
C ALA A 83 -2.77 -3.70 -2.13
N VAL A 84 -2.47 -4.99 -2.01
CA VAL A 84 -3.40 -6.06 -2.39
C VAL A 84 -4.64 -6.10 -1.49
N LEU A 85 -4.45 -5.90 -0.18
CA LEU A 85 -5.57 -5.90 0.78
C LEU A 85 -6.49 -4.70 0.57
N PHE A 86 -5.94 -3.50 0.40
CA PHE A 86 -6.73 -2.27 0.33
C PHE A 86 -7.30 -1.95 -1.04
N THR A 87 -6.79 -2.53 -2.13
CA THR A 87 -7.35 -2.30 -3.48
C THR A 87 -8.83 -2.67 -3.60
N PRO A 88 -9.30 -3.88 -3.21
CA PRO A 88 -10.73 -4.20 -3.26
C PRO A 88 -11.57 -3.31 -2.32
N ILE A 89 -11.02 -2.91 -1.18
CA ILE A 89 -11.69 -1.98 -0.26
C ILE A 89 -11.85 -0.61 -0.92
N ALA A 90 -10.80 -0.09 -1.55
CA ALA A 90 -10.80 1.16 -2.30
C ALA A 90 -11.89 1.20 -3.39
N VAL A 91 -12.02 0.11 -4.15
CA VAL A 91 -13.04 -0.01 -5.19
C VAL A 91 -14.46 0.03 -4.60
N ASN A 92 -14.68 -0.64 -3.46
CA ASN A 92 -15.99 -0.64 -2.81
C ASN A 92 -16.32 0.74 -2.21
N VAL A 93 -15.38 1.38 -1.49
CA VAL A 93 -15.55 2.74 -0.96
C VAL A 93 -15.90 3.73 -2.09
N ALA A 94 -15.18 3.68 -3.22
CA ALA A 94 -15.45 4.55 -4.35
C ALA A 94 -16.86 4.34 -4.93
N ARG A 95 -17.30 3.08 -5.04
CA ARG A 95 -18.65 2.76 -5.53
C ARG A 95 -19.75 3.26 -4.60
N GLU A 96 -19.58 3.10 -3.30
CA GLU A 96 -20.53 3.60 -2.29
C GLU A 96 -20.64 5.14 -2.35
N LEU A 97 -19.53 5.83 -2.59
CA LEU A 97 -19.49 7.28 -2.75
C LEU A 97 -19.91 7.76 -4.15
N GLY A 98 -20.14 6.86 -5.11
CA GLY A 98 -20.52 7.22 -6.49
C GLY A 98 -19.40 7.89 -7.28
N VAL A 99 -18.13 7.67 -6.92
CA VAL A 99 -16.95 8.23 -7.60
C VAL A 99 -16.18 7.16 -8.38
N ASP A 100 -15.32 7.61 -9.31
CA ASP A 100 -14.48 6.69 -10.08
C ASP A 100 -13.56 5.89 -9.13
N PRO A 101 -13.60 4.54 -9.15
CA PRO A 101 -12.70 3.70 -8.37
C PRO A 101 -11.22 4.02 -8.55
N PHE A 102 -10.82 4.54 -9.69
CA PHE A 102 -9.44 4.90 -9.99
C PHE A 102 -8.88 5.93 -8.99
N VAL A 103 -9.72 6.83 -8.48
CA VAL A 103 -9.35 7.84 -7.48
C VAL A 103 -8.84 7.17 -6.19
N PHE A 104 -9.60 6.23 -5.65
CA PHE A 104 -9.24 5.53 -4.42
C PHE A 104 -8.13 4.50 -4.62
N VAL A 105 -8.10 3.83 -5.78
CA VAL A 105 -7.01 2.89 -6.12
C VAL A 105 -5.66 3.60 -6.25
N THR A 106 -5.63 4.79 -6.84
CA THR A 106 -4.40 5.61 -6.86
C THR A 106 -3.97 6.05 -5.47
N ALA A 107 -4.91 6.36 -4.58
CA ALA A 107 -4.59 6.61 -3.16
C ALA A 107 -3.91 5.41 -2.51
N VAL A 108 -4.41 4.19 -2.74
CA VAL A 108 -3.78 2.95 -2.25
C VAL A 108 -2.35 2.82 -2.75
N ILE A 109 -2.11 3.05 -4.05
CA ILE A 109 -0.77 2.92 -4.65
C ILE A 109 0.20 3.90 -3.99
N PHE A 110 -0.16 5.16 -3.85
CA PHE A 110 0.71 6.15 -3.23
C PHE A 110 0.89 5.90 -1.72
N ALA A 111 -0.18 5.64 -0.99
CA ALA A 111 -0.13 5.43 0.43
C ALA A 111 0.62 4.15 0.83
N ALA A 112 0.43 3.04 0.09
CA ALA A 112 1.14 1.79 0.33
C ALA A 112 2.66 1.91 0.14
N ASN A 113 3.13 2.89 -0.62
CA ASN A 113 4.55 3.18 -0.78
C ASN A 113 5.11 4.11 0.30
N CYS A 114 4.29 4.61 1.25
CA CYS A 114 4.73 5.47 2.34
C CYS A 114 5.35 4.70 3.53
N SER A 115 6.10 3.65 3.27
CA SER A 115 6.77 2.81 4.28
C SER A 115 8.10 3.39 4.77
N PHE A 116 8.09 4.65 5.19
CA PHE A 116 9.32 5.37 5.56
C PHE A 116 9.57 5.40 7.07
N ALA A 117 8.52 5.27 7.89
CA ALA A 117 8.61 5.51 9.34
C ALA A 117 9.16 4.31 10.11
N THR A 118 9.23 3.12 9.50
CA THR A 118 9.76 1.94 10.15
C THR A 118 10.74 1.17 9.26
N PRO A 119 11.74 0.50 9.85
CA PRO A 119 12.60 -0.39 9.08
C PRO A 119 11.88 -1.63 8.58
N MET A 120 10.76 -2.04 9.20
CA MET A 120 10.02 -3.26 8.87
C MET A 120 9.08 -3.10 7.66
N GLY A 121 8.63 -1.88 7.37
CA GLY A 121 7.68 -1.61 6.31
C GLY A 121 8.19 -1.94 4.90
N TYR A 122 9.50 -1.86 4.70
CA TYR A 122 10.11 -2.15 3.41
C TYR A 122 11.46 -2.87 3.54
N GLN A 123 11.71 -3.85 2.66
CA GLN A 123 12.94 -4.67 2.72
C GLN A 123 14.22 -3.85 2.60
N THR A 124 14.22 -2.80 1.78
CA THR A 124 15.39 -1.93 1.61
C THR A 124 15.75 -1.21 2.90
N ASN A 125 14.76 -0.81 3.71
CA ASN A 125 15.00 -0.17 5.01
C ASN A 125 15.73 -1.13 5.96
N LEU A 126 15.36 -2.41 5.96
CA LEU A 126 16.06 -3.45 6.75
C LEU A 126 17.48 -3.69 6.27
N LEU A 127 17.71 -3.67 4.94
CA LEU A 127 19.04 -3.88 4.37
C LEU A 127 20.02 -2.78 4.74
N VAL A 128 19.57 -1.53 4.85
CA VAL A 128 20.44 -0.39 5.19
C VAL A 128 20.56 -0.17 6.71
N LEU A 129 19.68 -0.77 7.53
CA LEU A 129 19.63 -0.55 8.97
C LEU A 129 20.98 -0.86 9.64
N ALA A 130 21.52 -2.05 9.43
CA ALA A 130 22.76 -2.49 10.06
C ALA A 130 24.02 -1.84 9.45
N PRO A 131 24.24 -1.84 8.11
CA PRO A 131 25.40 -1.19 7.52
C PRO A 131 25.45 0.32 7.75
N GLY A 132 24.29 0.98 7.83
CA GLY A 132 24.16 2.41 8.05
C GLY A 132 24.18 2.83 9.52
N ASN A 133 24.27 1.86 10.46
CA ASN A 133 24.19 2.15 11.90
C ASN A 133 22.92 2.91 12.31
N TYR A 134 21.83 2.76 11.55
CA TYR A 134 20.56 3.42 11.84
C TYR A 134 19.85 2.76 13.02
N LYS A 135 19.15 3.57 13.79
CA LYS A 135 18.25 3.13 14.86
C LYS A 135 16.80 3.26 14.39
N PHE A 136 15.91 2.50 15.01
CA PHE A 136 14.47 2.60 14.73
C PHE A 136 13.95 4.05 14.82
N ALA A 137 14.44 4.80 15.82
CA ALA A 137 14.07 6.20 16.02
C ALA A 137 14.46 7.13 14.86
N ASP A 138 15.49 6.79 14.08
CA ASP A 138 15.92 7.60 12.95
C ASP A 138 14.93 7.50 11.81
N PHE A 139 14.36 6.30 11.58
CA PHE A 139 13.27 6.11 10.62
C PHE A 139 12.02 6.91 11.02
N LEU A 140 11.63 6.89 12.30
CA LEU A 140 10.50 7.69 12.78
C LEU A 140 10.72 9.19 12.58
N LYS A 141 11.90 9.70 12.93
CA LYS A 141 12.20 11.14 12.85
C LYS A 141 12.14 11.69 11.43
N VAL A 142 12.55 10.90 10.45
CA VAL A 142 12.57 11.31 9.04
C VAL A 142 11.31 10.84 8.31
N GLY A 143 10.89 9.61 8.57
CA GLY A 143 9.79 8.97 7.87
C GLY A 143 8.42 9.57 8.21
N VAL A 144 8.15 9.89 9.47
CA VAL A 144 6.86 10.48 9.86
C VAL A 144 6.64 11.84 9.20
N PRO A 145 7.58 12.81 9.25
CA PRO A 145 7.43 14.07 8.52
C PRO A 145 7.24 13.89 7.02
N LEU A 146 7.94 12.91 6.41
CA LEU A 146 7.82 12.63 5.00
C LEU A 146 6.43 12.05 4.64
N ILE A 147 5.89 11.14 5.47
CA ILE A 147 4.53 10.62 5.31
C ILE A 147 3.51 11.75 5.40
N LEU A 148 3.64 12.63 6.39
CA LEU A 148 2.74 13.77 6.56
C LEU A 148 2.81 14.72 5.36
N LEU A 149 4.00 14.99 4.85
CA LEU A 149 4.19 15.83 3.67
C LEU A 149 3.49 15.22 2.45
N LEU A 150 3.67 13.91 2.20
CA LEU A 150 3.03 13.22 1.09
C LEU A 150 1.51 13.15 1.27
N TRP A 151 1.03 12.89 2.47
CA TRP A 151 -0.39 12.91 2.81
C TRP A 151 -1.04 14.27 2.53
N ILE A 152 -0.44 15.36 3.03
CA ILE A 152 -0.92 16.73 2.80
C ILE A 152 -0.89 17.05 1.30
N SER A 153 0.22 16.74 0.63
CA SER A 153 0.35 16.98 -0.82
C SER A 153 -0.71 16.23 -1.62
N TYR A 154 -0.96 14.95 -1.28
CA TYR A 154 -1.98 14.15 -1.94
C TYR A 154 -3.39 14.69 -1.67
N THR A 155 -3.69 15.04 -0.41
CA THR A 155 -4.98 15.58 0.01
C THR A 155 -5.33 16.89 -0.70
N LEU A 156 -4.34 17.73 -0.97
CA LEU A 156 -4.54 19.01 -1.67
C LEU A 156 -4.59 18.80 -3.19
N PHE A 157 -3.77 17.93 -3.74
CA PHE A 157 -3.64 17.75 -5.18
C PHE A 157 -4.75 16.86 -5.79
N ALA A 158 -5.13 15.78 -5.10
CA ALA A 158 -6.08 14.80 -5.64
C ALA A 158 -7.46 15.40 -5.96
N PRO A 159 -8.09 16.21 -5.09
CA PRO A 159 -9.38 16.84 -5.42
C PRO A 159 -9.31 17.76 -6.63
N TRP A 160 -8.23 18.52 -6.75
CA TRP A 160 -8.01 19.40 -7.89
C TRP A 160 -7.82 18.61 -9.19
N TYR A 161 -7.08 17.50 -9.15
CA TYR A 161 -6.77 16.69 -10.32
C TYR A 161 -7.97 15.85 -10.79
N TYR A 162 -8.72 15.27 -9.84
CA TYR A 162 -9.84 14.37 -10.13
C TYR A 162 -11.19 15.09 -10.18
N GLY A 163 -11.28 16.34 -9.75
CA GLY A 163 -12.52 17.14 -9.75
C GLY A 163 -13.55 16.69 -8.71
N ILE A 164 -13.09 16.23 -7.51
CA ILE A 164 -13.91 15.72 -6.41
C ILE A 164 -13.91 16.64 -5.20
#